data_05cfff50a929b361a374a148eeb881d8
#
_entry.id   05cfff50a929b361a374a148eeb881d8
#
_cell.length_a   1.000
_cell.length_b   1.000
_cell.length_c   1.000
_cell.angle_alpha   90.00
_cell.angle_beta   90.00
_cell.angle_gamma   90.00
#
_symmetry.space_group_name_H-M   'P 1'
#
loop_
_entity.id
_entity.type
_entity.pdbx_description
1 polymer ?
#
loop_
_entity_poly.entity_id
_entity_poly.type
_entity_poly.pdbx_seq_one_letter_code
_entity_poly.pdbx_strand_id
1 'polypeptide(L)'
;MAAALRFCLLLSALFVAGGAFAAPADLVEQGRRIYTEGISVSGQPLQASRDGGAILSGPQAACIGCHRASGMGSVEGSQPVSPIGQRYLFATVGDLVMANMDGRRGKTLNQTHAPYTDEGLAMALRQGVGISGRSLSTVMPHFVLDEQDLAAIKAYLQQLSAGYSPGVSKEVIRFATVITPDVSEARRAVFKTMLQSALTAKNSSTSPRKRYMSSAASFATQTERRWDVQVWELTGEAQTWGAQLEAHYREWPVFALLSGISDTTWAPVDAFCAAQKVPCWFPSVAVPSTGDAAYGLYFSRGVALDARVLASYLQDANGEAAPKRLLQVQGGGSAELAARSFGQSLMVKGRTVQTITVDSDVAKGRNELRAALQSARPGDAMALWLSAEQLRWLDGIQPPAGVQFYASASLAQLGTPQWIAPSWKPVLQVVYPYALPQARQANLAYLHSWLKLRNIPLVDEVLQSELFFSLNLMTDTLQDMLDNLYRDYLIERTEDMLGRREASKVEQENRDRITLGRLGREAVLAEGVRGGAVGDATSPLAAQQRAFGLGESGGTTVYPHLSLGPTQRFASRGAYIVRFSQGNIDTLTAQSDWIVP
;
A
#
# COMPACT_ATOMS: atom_id res chain seq x y z
N MET A 1 64.98 45.45 42.37
CA MET A 1 64.89 46.76 41.79
C MET A 1 63.88 46.69 40.66
N ALA A 2 62.78 47.42 40.77
CA ALA A 2 61.74 47.73 39.82
C ALA A 2 61.10 46.56 39.09
N ALA A 3 59.98 46.08 39.66
CA ALA A 3 58.94 45.26 39.03
C ALA A 3 57.97 46.18 38.32
N ALA A 4 57.73 45.95 37.02
CA ALA A 4 56.67 46.62 36.25
C ALA A 4 55.46 45.69 36.14
N LEU A 5 54.39 46.10 36.83
CA LEU A 5 53.06 45.49 36.81
C LEU A 5 52.33 45.84 35.48
N ARG A 6 52.07 44.85 34.62
CA ARG A 6 51.17 45.03 33.45
C ARG A 6 49.81 44.44 33.77
N PHE A 7 48.83 45.30 33.86
CA PHE A 7 47.39 45.00 33.99
C PHE A 7 46.85 44.62 32.62
N CYS A 8 46.49 43.34 32.42
CA CYS A 8 45.72 42.91 31.25
C CYS A 8 44.24 42.86 31.60
N LEU A 9 43.47 43.81 31.06
CA LEU A 9 42.01 43.76 31.04
C LEU A 9 41.54 42.69 30.07
N LEU A 10 41.00 41.60 30.58
CA LEU A 10 40.26 40.59 29.81
C LEU A 10 38.78 41.04 29.71
N LEU A 11 38.38 41.52 28.54
CA LEU A 11 36.96 41.66 28.17
C LEU A 11 36.43 40.26 27.89
N SER A 12 35.64 39.73 28.84
CA SER A 12 34.84 38.52 28.61
C SER A 12 33.60 38.89 27.83
N ALA A 13 33.61 38.67 26.51
CA ALA A 13 32.38 38.73 25.70
C ALA A 13 31.51 37.50 26.04
N LEU A 14 30.42 37.71 26.80
CA LEU A 14 29.38 36.71 26.95
C LEU A 14 28.65 36.55 25.59
N PHE A 15 29.02 35.49 24.87
CA PHE A 15 28.18 34.97 23.81
C PHE A 15 26.96 34.29 24.48
N VAL A 16 25.81 34.96 24.53
CA VAL A 16 24.53 34.33 24.81
C VAL A 16 24.19 33.54 23.55
N ALA A 17 24.64 32.29 23.47
CA ALA A 17 24.11 31.33 22.53
C ALA A 17 22.64 31.09 22.95
N GLY A 18 21.69 31.63 22.20
CA GLY A 18 20.28 31.28 22.31
C GLY A 18 20.09 29.81 21.96
N GLY A 19 20.34 28.93 22.91
CA GLY A 19 19.99 27.53 22.83
C GLY A 19 18.47 27.44 22.81
N ALA A 20 17.89 26.99 21.72
CA ALA A 20 16.51 26.52 21.72
C ALA A 20 16.45 25.32 22.70
N PHE A 21 15.97 25.57 23.92
CA PHE A 21 15.72 24.50 24.88
C PHE A 21 14.61 23.64 24.28
N ALA A 22 14.91 22.35 24.01
CA ALA A 22 13.89 21.37 23.68
C ALA A 22 12.88 21.32 24.84
N ALA A 23 11.59 21.32 24.51
CA ALA A 23 10.55 21.17 25.51
C ALA A 23 10.74 19.86 26.28
N PRO A 24 10.39 19.79 27.59
CA PRO A 24 10.46 18.55 28.35
C PRO A 24 9.73 17.42 27.62
N ALA A 25 10.32 16.22 27.59
CA ALA A 25 9.76 15.07 26.86
C ALA A 25 8.31 14.74 27.30
N ASP A 26 7.99 14.94 28.57
CA ASP A 26 6.65 14.75 29.11
C ASP A 26 5.63 15.73 28.50
N LEU A 27 6.00 17.00 28.32
CA LEU A 27 5.14 18.01 27.72
C LEU A 27 4.84 17.68 26.24
N VAL A 28 5.82 17.18 25.50
CA VAL A 28 5.65 16.75 24.11
C VAL A 28 4.74 15.54 24.02
N GLU A 29 4.88 14.58 24.93
CA GLU A 29 4.01 13.40 24.98
C GLU A 29 2.57 13.76 25.34
N GLN A 30 2.36 14.70 26.27
CA GLN A 30 1.02 15.22 26.54
C GLN A 30 0.42 15.88 25.30
N GLY A 31 1.19 16.70 24.58
CA GLY A 31 0.77 17.28 23.30
C GLY A 31 0.47 16.24 22.23
N ARG A 32 1.24 15.16 22.16
CA ARG A 32 0.97 14.03 21.28
C ARG A 32 -0.40 13.41 21.59
N ARG A 33 -0.74 13.21 22.86
CA ARG A 33 -2.04 12.66 23.27
C ARG A 33 -3.20 13.57 22.92
N ILE A 34 -3.04 14.89 23.07
CA ILE A 34 -4.04 15.87 22.60
C ILE A 34 -4.25 15.68 21.08
N TYR A 35 -3.15 15.62 20.32
CA TYR A 35 -3.18 15.54 18.87
C TYR A 35 -3.77 14.22 18.34
N THR A 36 -3.35 13.08 18.90
CA THR A 36 -3.66 11.75 18.37
C THR A 36 -4.86 11.09 19.00
N GLU A 37 -5.13 11.37 20.28
CA GLU A 37 -6.13 10.66 21.08
C GLU A 37 -7.30 11.58 21.49
N GLY A 38 -7.12 12.89 21.37
CA GLY A 38 -8.10 13.86 21.85
C GLY A 38 -8.23 13.84 23.39
N ILE A 39 -7.12 13.69 24.10
CA ILE A 39 -7.05 13.66 25.56
C ILE A 39 -6.26 14.87 26.04
N SER A 40 -6.87 15.74 26.87
CA SER A 40 -6.24 16.92 27.49
C SER A 40 -5.15 16.54 28.50
N VAL A 41 -4.33 17.51 28.91
CA VAL A 41 -3.29 17.30 29.93
C VAL A 41 -3.89 16.80 31.24
N SER A 42 -5.10 17.24 31.58
CA SER A 42 -5.84 16.77 32.76
C SER A 42 -6.32 15.32 32.67
N GLY A 43 -6.14 14.65 31.52
CA GLY A 43 -6.63 13.30 31.27
C GLY A 43 -8.09 13.21 30.84
N GLN A 44 -8.79 14.35 30.71
CA GLN A 44 -10.18 14.39 30.27
C GLN A 44 -10.28 14.36 28.73
N PRO A 45 -11.41 13.87 28.17
CA PRO A 45 -11.68 13.98 26.74
C PRO A 45 -11.66 15.43 26.28
N LEU A 46 -10.88 15.75 25.27
CA LEU A 46 -10.82 17.06 24.64
C LEU A 46 -12.19 17.45 24.11
N GLN A 47 -12.61 18.69 24.36
CA GLN A 47 -13.89 19.24 23.90
C GLN A 47 -13.66 20.25 22.79
N ALA A 48 -14.50 20.19 21.76
CA ALA A 48 -14.48 21.17 20.68
C ALA A 48 -15.89 21.38 20.10
N SER A 49 -16.12 22.51 19.45
CA SER A 49 -17.38 22.80 18.76
C SER A 49 -17.10 23.21 17.31
N ARG A 50 -17.99 22.85 16.40
CA ARG A 50 -17.99 23.35 15.01
C ARG A 50 -19.04 24.45 14.85
N ASP A 51 -18.83 25.27 13.83
CA ASP A 51 -19.86 26.20 13.37
C ASP A 51 -21.14 25.41 13.04
N GLY A 52 -22.29 25.86 13.59
CA GLY A 52 -23.53 25.08 13.51
C GLY A 52 -23.87 24.25 14.75
N GLY A 53 -23.05 24.33 15.81
CA GLY A 53 -23.36 23.81 17.15
C GLY A 53 -23.05 22.36 17.41
N ALA A 54 -22.39 21.64 16.45
CA ALA A 54 -21.94 20.26 16.68
C ALA A 54 -20.81 20.24 17.72
N ILE A 55 -20.99 19.46 18.78
CA ILE A 55 -19.99 19.25 19.85
C ILE A 55 -19.22 17.98 19.54
N LEU A 56 -17.89 18.05 19.56
CA LEU A 56 -16.95 16.94 19.41
C LEU A 56 -16.27 16.67 20.74
N SER A 57 -15.99 15.40 21.03
CA SER A 57 -15.34 15.01 22.28
C SER A 57 -14.35 13.86 22.06
N GLY A 58 -13.24 13.89 22.79
CA GLY A 58 -12.23 12.83 22.76
C GLY A 58 -11.70 12.56 21.35
N PRO A 59 -11.67 11.32 20.86
CA PRO A 59 -11.11 10.97 19.55
C PRO A 59 -11.74 11.73 18.37
N GLN A 60 -13.00 12.19 18.50
CA GLN A 60 -13.66 13.00 17.47
C GLN A 60 -13.10 14.42 17.40
N ALA A 61 -12.54 14.91 18.50
CA ALA A 61 -11.88 16.21 18.61
C ALA A 61 -10.35 16.12 18.36
N ALA A 62 -9.81 14.93 18.13
CA ALA A 62 -8.38 14.74 17.88
C ALA A 62 -7.95 15.38 16.56
N CYS A 63 -6.85 16.12 16.57
CA CYS A 63 -6.31 16.84 15.39
C CYS A 63 -5.93 15.89 14.24
N ILE A 64 -5.48 14.68 14.58
CA ILE A 64 -5.03 13.66 13.63
C ILE A 64 -6.12 13.27 12.61
N GLY A 65 -7.39 13.38 12.98
CA GLY A 65 -8.53 13.06 12.11
C GLY A 65 -8.50 13.84 10.79
N CYS A 66 -8.18 15.13 10.86
CA CYS A 66 -8.12 16.02 9.70
C CYS A 66 -6.68 16.30 9.25
N HIS A 67 -5.75 16.54 10.19
CA HIS A 67 -4.36 16.92 9.88
C HIS A 67 -3.45 15.70 9.65
N ARG A 68 -3.93 14.48 9.87
CA ARG A 68 -3.21 13.22 9.70
C ARG A 68 -2.02 13.06 10.66
N ALA A 69 -1.36 11.90 10.63
CA ALA A 69 -0.23 11.62 11.52
C ALA A 69 1.00 12.49 11.23
N SER A 70 1.22 12.84 9.96
CA SER A 70 2.32 13.70 9.55
C SER A 70 2.12 15.19 9.84
N GLY A 71 0.89 15.62 10.12
CA GLY A 71 0.53 17.03 10.19
C GLY A 71 0.50 17.73 8.83
N MET A 72 0.54 16.99 7.71
CA MET A 72 0.55 17.56 6.36
C MET A 72 -0.85 17.84 5.81
N GLY A 73 -1.89 17.50 6.58
CA GLY A 73 -3.27 17.75 6.22
C GLY A 73 -3.86 16.73 5.23
N SER A 74 -5.10 16.98 4.86
CA SER A 74 -5.91 16.11 4.00
C SER A 74 -6.90 16.93 3.16
N VAL A 75 -7.92 16.28 2.65
CA VAL A 75 -9.08 16.93 2.03
C VAL A 75 -10.35 16.39 2.68
N GLU A 76 -11.14 17.26 3.30
CA GLU A 76 -12.43 16.94 3.88
C GLU A 76 -13.55 17.36 2.92
N GLY A 77 -14.10 16.38 2.19
CA GLY A 77 -15.02 16.66 1.08
C GLY A 77 -14.33 17.46 -0.02
N SER A 78 -14.72 18.73 -0.20
CA SER A 78 -14.07 19.67 -1.15
C SER A 78 -13.13 20.67 -0.47
N GLN A 79 -13.00 20.63 0.86
CA GLN A 79 -12.21 21.58 1.64
C GLN A 79 -10.82 21.04 1.92
N PRO A 80 -9.74 21.76 1.53
CA PRO A 80 -8.38 21.40 1.89
C PRO A 80 -8.11 21.68 3.37
N VAL A 81 -7.50 20.74 4.04
CA VAL A 81 -6.96 20.88 5.40
C VAL A 81 -5.49 21.24 5.28
N SER A 82 -5.11 22.39 5.84
CA SER A 82 -3.74 22.91 5.74
C SER A 82 -2.73 22.09 6.53
N PRO A 83 -1.45 22.03 6.08
CA PRO A 83 -0.37 21.47 6.88
C PRO A 83 -0.12 22.30 8.14
N ILE A 84 0.15 21.61 9.26
CA ILE A 84 0.43 22.21 10.57
C ILE A 84 1.72 21.68 11.23
N GLY A 85 2.56 20.99 10.48
CA GLY A 85 3.89 20.61 10.95
C GLY A 85 4.77 21.82 11.28
N GLN A 86 5.86 21.59 12.00
CA GLN A 86 6.78 22.61 12.51
C GLN A 86 7.12 23.70 11.50
N ARG A 87 7.57 23.32 10.30
CA ARG A 87 7.99 24.27 9.25
C ARG A 87 6.85 25.13 8.69
N TYR A 88 5.60 24.68 8.83
CA TYR A 88 4.44 25.41 8.33
C TYR A 88 3.88 26.42 9.34
N LEU A 89 3.98 26.10 10.64
CA LEU A 89 3.48 27.00 11.68
C LEU A 89 4.56 27.95 12.20
N PHE A 90 5.81 27.50 12.34
CA PHE A 90 6.84 28.21 13.08
C PHE A 90 8.06 28.65 12.23
N ALA A 91 8.07 28.38 10.91
CA ALA A 91 9.11 28.86 10.02
C ALA A 91 8.72 30.16 9.29
N THR A 92 9.71 30.85 8.72
CA THR A 92 9.49 32.06 7.93
C THR A 92 9.04 31.73 6.50
N VAL A 93 8.38 32.69 5.88
CA VAL A 93 7.74 32.59 4.54
C VAL A 93 8.60 32.01 3.42
N GLY A 94 9.93 32.22 3.45
CA GLY A 94 10.84 31.72 2.41
C GLY A 94 10.87 30.19 2.24
N ASP A 95 10.60 29.47 3.34
CA ASP A 95 10.62 28.00 3.36
C ASP A 95 9.30 27.38 2.88
N LEU A 96 8.23 28.18 2.82
CA LEU A 96 6.88 27.70 2.46
C LEU A 96 6.62 27.67 0.95
N VAL A 97 7.37 28.42 0.17
CA VAL A 97 7.18 28.52 -1.30
C VAL A 97 7.39 27.17 -1.98
N MET A 98 8.30 26.36 -1.47
CA MET A 98 8.60 25.03 -2.03
C MET A 98 7.53 23.98 -1.73
N ALA A 99 6.79 24.14 -0.64
CA ALA A 99 5.75 23.20 -0.22
C ALA A 99 4.42 23.35 -0.97
N ASN A 100 4.26 24.45 -1.71
CA ASN A 100 2.99 24.84 -2.34
C ASN A 100 2.92 24.55 -3.84
N MET A 101 3.87 23.78 -4.39
CA MET A 101 3.94 23.52 -5.82
C MET A 101 3.09 22.34 -6.31
N ASP A 102 2.18 21.81 -5.49
CA ASP A 102 1.12 20.94 -5.99
C ASP A 102 0.12 21.79 -6.81
N GLY A 103 0.35 21.87 -8.10
CA GLY A 103 -0.38 22.75 -9.02
C GLY A 103 -1.90 22.51 -9.10
N ARG A 104 -2.41 21.43 -8.51
CA ARG A 104 -3.84 21.15 -8.37
C ARG A 104 -4.42 21.65 -7.03
N ARG A 105 -3.58 21.79 -6.00
CA ARG A 105 -3.95 22.33 -4.67
C ARG A 105 -3.48 23.79 -4.46
N GLY A 106 -2.63 24.31 -5.33
CA GLY A 106 -1.85 25.54 -5.15
C GLY A 106 -2.63 26.84 -5.02
N LYS A 107 -3.93 26.87 -5.28
CA LYS A 107 -4.70 28.13 -5.11
C LYS A 107 -5.07 28.44 -3.66
N THR A 108 -5.09 27.44 -2.77
CA THR A 108 -5.58 27.60 -1.39
C THR A 108 -4.46 27.64 -0.33
N LEU A 109 -3.28 27.09 -0.65
CA LEU A 109 -2.14 27.04 0.29
C LEU A 109 -1.17 28.23 0.15
N ASN A 110 -1.37 29.12 -0.81
CA ASN A 110 -0.56 30.34 -1.03
C ASN A 110 -0.77 31.42 0.04
N GLN A 111 -1.18 31.06 1.26
CA GLN A 111 -1.27 32.00 2.35
C GLN A 111 0.06 32.06 3.10
N THR A 112 0.95 32.92 2.64
CA THR A 112 2.11 33.32 3.41
C THR A 112 1.64 33.98 4.72
N HIS A 113 2.11 33.49 5.85
CA HIS A 113 1.84 34.09 7.15
C HIS A 113 3.12 34.18 7.98
N ALA A 114 3.13 35.07 8.96
CA ALA A 114 4.19 35.12 9.96
C ALA A 114 4.19 33.83 10.81
N PRO A 115 5.32 33.45 11.40
CA PRO A 115 5.35 32.36 12.37
C PRO A 115 4.32 32.57 13.47
N TYR A 116 3.63 31.51 13.87
CA TYR A 116 2.66 31.58 14.94
C TYR A 116 3.33 31.90 16.29
N THR A 117 2.83 32.93 16.96
CA THR A 117 3.12 33.20 18.38
C THR A 117 2.21 32.35 19.27
N ASP A 118 2.42 32.37 20.58
CA ASP A 118 1.57 31.67 21.54
C ASP A 118 0.14 32.17 21.51
N GLU A 119 -0.03 33.49 21.47
CA GLU A 119 -1.34 34.15 21.38
C GLU A 119 -2.01 33.83 20.02
N GLY A 120 -1.23 33.83 18.92
CA GLY A 120 -1.75 33.53 17.59
C GLY A 120 -2.22 32.08 17.48
N LEU A 121 -1.47 31.13 18.08
CA LEU A 121 -1.87 29.72 18.12
C LEU A 121 -3.12 29.53 19.00
N ALA A 122 -3.18 30.18 20.16
CA ALA A 122 -4.35 30.16 21.02
C ALA A 122 -5.61 30.70 20.31
N MET A 123 -5.49 31.83 19.60
CA MET A 123 -6.59 32.38 18.79
C MET A 123 -7.03 31.41 17.69
N ALA A 124 -6.09 30.80 17.01
CA ALA A 124 -6.39 29.83 15.92
C ALA A 124 -7.16 28.61 16.46
N LEU A 125 -6.73 28.05 17.58
CA LEU A 125 -7.34 26.85 18.16
C LEU A 125 -8.66 27.15 18.91
N ARG A 126 -8.75 28.25 19.66
CA ARG A 126 -9.94 28.58 20.47
C ARG A 126 -11.03 29.33 19.70
N GLN A 127 -10.64 30.14 18.70
CA GLN A 127 -11.55 31.11 18.06
C GLN A 127 -11.61 30.92 16.52
N GLY A 128 -10.81 30.01 15.95
CA GLY A 128 -10.76 29.83 14.51
C GLY A 128 -10.20 31.04 13.74
N VAL A 129 -9.36 31.87 14.36
CA VAL A 129 -8.76 33.06 13.72
C VAL A 129 -7.26 32.83 13.54
N GLY A 130 -6.82 32.77 12.31
CA GLY A 130 -5.39 32.59 11.96
C GLY A 130 -4.53 33.79 12.29
N ILE A 131 -3.20 33.63 12.34
CA ILE A 131 -2.22 34.66 12.71
C ILE A 131 -2.33 35.93 11.83
N SER A 132 -2.86 35.85 10.62
CA SER A 132 -3.13 37.00 9.75
C SER A 132 -4.46 37.72 10.03
N GLY A 133 -5.20 37.32 11.08
CA GLY A 133 -6.52 37.89 11.44
C GLY A 133 -7.67 37.38 10.54
N ARG A 134 -7.42 36.41 9.63
CA ARG A 134 -8.47 35.80 8.80
C ARG A 134 -9.08 34.59 9.50
N SER A 135 -10.39 34.39 9.32
CA SER A 135 -11.07 33.19 9.79
C SER A 135 -10.49 31.95 9.10
N LEU A 136 -10.26 30.90 9.86
CA LEU A 136 -9.92 29.58 9.38
C LEU A 136 -11.14 28.91 8.73
N SER A 137 -10.95 27.76 8.11
CA SER A 137 -12.06 26.99 7.54
C SER A 137 -13.06 26.59 8.62
N THR A 138 -14.35 26.69 8.34
CA THR A 138 -15.45 26.26 9.23
C THR A 138 -15.45 24.77 9.56
N VAL A 139 -14.66 23.98 8.82
CA VAL A 139 -14.42 22.54 9.10
C VAL A 139 -13.53 22.38 10.33
N MET A 140 -12.63 23.34 10.62
CA MET A 140 -11.77 23.29 11.80
C MET A 140 -12.56 23.62 13.05
N PRO A 141 -12.59 22.73 14.07
CA PRO A 141 -13.32 22.99 15.31
C PRO A 141 -12.65 24.09 16.16
N HIS A 142 -13.44 24.70 17.02
CA HIS A 142 -12.99 25.58 18.09
C HIS A 142 -12.82 24.76 19.37
N PHE A 143 -11.62 24.71 19.92
CA PHE A 143 -11.26 23.83 21.02
C PHE A 143 -11.36 24.52 22.38
N VAL A 144 -11.81 23.77 23.39
CA VAL A 144 -11.73 24.17 24.79
C VAL A 144 -10.38 23.68 25.33
N LEU A 145 -9.40 24.56 25.36
CA LEU A 145 -8.02 24.30 25.80
C LEU A 145 -7.64 25.27 26.91
N ASP A 146 -7.03 24.77 27.97
CA ASP A 146 -6.39 25.61 28.96
C ASP A 146 -4.95 26.00 28.56
N GLU A 147 -4.21 26.69 29.43
CA GLU A 147 -2.85 27.13 29.13
C GLU A 147 -1.84 25.94 29.11
N GLN A 148 -2.11 24.89 29.90
CA GLN A 148 -1.28 23.70 29.92
C GLN A 148 -1.48 22.87 28.61
N ASP A 149 -2.71 22.73 28.17
CA ASP A 149 -3.04 22.10 26.89
C ASP A 149 -2.41 22.85 25.73
N LEU A 150 -2.47 24.20 25.72
CA LEU A 150 -1.84 25.02 24.68
C LEU A 150 -0.32 24.87 24.66
N ALA A 151 0.32 24.85 25.84
CA ALA A 151 1.76 24.65 25.94
C ALA A 151 2.15 23.23 25.44
N ALA A 152 1.38 22.21 25.79
CA ALA A 152 1.62 20.83 25.39
C ALA A 152 1.44 20.64 23.88
N ILE A 153 0.32 21.08 23.31
CA ILE A 153 0.07 20.93 21.87
C ILE A 153 1.10 21.72 21.05
N LYS A 154 1.49 22.93 21.47
CA LYS A 154 2.55 23.70 20.84
C LYS A 154 3.87 22.94 20.83
N ALA A 155 4.28 22.38 22.00
CA ALA A 155 5.52 21.61 22.11
C ALA A 155 5.55 20.41 21.16
N TYR A 156 4.43 19.72 20.99
CA TYR A 156 4.29 18.65 20.04
C TYR A 156 4.36 19.14 18.58
N LEU A 157 3.60 20.18 18.21
CA LEU A 157 3.59 20.74 16.86
C LEU A 157 4.97 21.28 16.42
N GLN A 158 5.79 21.77 17.37
CA GLN A 158 7.18 22.18 17.11
C GLN A 158 8.10 21.01 16.76
N GLN A 159 7.73 19.79 17.11
CA GLN A 159 8.47 18.58 16.75
C GLN A 159 7.84 17.82 15.58
N LEU A 160 6.57 18.08 15.29
CA LEU A 160 5.82 17.40 14.23
C LEU A 160 6.41 17.74 12.87
N SER A 161 6.96 16.74 12.20
CA SER A 161 7.59 16.91 10.87
C SER A 161 8.67 18.01 10.84
N ALA A 162 9.45 18.14 11.92
CA ALA A 162 10.45 19.18 12.08
C ALA A 162 11.70 18.97 11.23
N GLY A 163 12.03 17.73 10.88
CA GLY A 163 13.19 17.38 10.08
C GLY A 163 12.93 16.12 9.26
N TYR A 164 13.83 15.83 8.33
CA TYR A 164 13.72 14.60 7.53
C TYR A 164 13.72 13.35 8.43
N SER A 165 12.96 12.35 8.02
CA SER A 165 13.01 11.04 8.66
C SER A 165 14.38 10.39 8.52
N PRO A 166 14.75 9.45 9.43
CA PRO A 166 15.98 8.69 9.31
C PRO A 166 16.15 8.06 7.92
N GLY A 167 17.36 8.09 7.38
CA GLY A 167 17.67 7.61 6.03
C GLY A 167 17.55 8.68 4.93
N VAL A 168 17.17 9.91 5.26
CA VAL A 168 17.06 11.01 4.29
C VAL A 168 18.12 12.08 4.55
N SER A 169 18.80 12.50 3.49
CA SER A 169 19.68 13.67 3.46
C SER A 169 19.23 14.64 2.36
N LYS A 170 19.97 15.73 2.14
CA LYS A 170 19.71 16.66 1.04
C LYS A 170 19.96 16.05 -0.34
N GLU A 171 20.84 15.07 -0.45
CA GLU A 171 21.27 14.48 -1.72
C GLU A 171 20.77 13.04 -1.94
N VAL A 172 20.49 12.33 -0.86
CA VAL A 172 20.27 10.87 -0.89
C VAL A 172 19.09 10.48 -0.03
N ILE A 173 18.30 9.52 -0.53
CA ILE A 173 17.34 8.74 0.25
C ILE A 173 17.86 7.31 0.33
N ARG A 174 18.01 6.79 1.55
CA ARG A 174 18.43 5.42 1.83
C ARG A 174 17.22 4.50 1.97
N PHE A 175 17.27 3.38 1.28
CA PHE A 175 16.31 2.30 1.38
C PHE A 175 17.02 0.98 1.67
N ALA A 176 16.32 0.03 2.21
CA ALA A 176 16.74 -1.36 2.15
C ALA A 176 15.64 -2.20 1.49
N THR A 177 16.04 -3.33 0.92
CA THR A 177 15.12 -4.40 0.53
C THR A 177 15.52 -5.67 1.26
N VAL A 178 14.54 -6.47 1.65
CA VAL A 178 14.77 -7.68 2.46
C VAL A 178 14.52 -8.92 1.61
N ILE A 179 15.46 -9.86 1.67
CA ILE A 179 15.34 -11.18 1.05
C ILE A 179 15.48 -12.24 2.15
N THR A 180 14.47 -13.09 2.29
CA THR A 180 14.50 -14.18 3.25
C THR A 180 15.18 -15.43 2.68
N PRO A 181 15.71 -16.35 3.52
CA PRO A 181 16.49 -17.49 3.05
C PRO A 181 15.69 -18.56 2.28
N ASP A 182 14.38 -18.58 2.44
CA ASP A 182 13.45 -19.52 1.80
C ASP A 182 13.18 -19.26 0.30
N VAL A 183 13.61 -18.10 -0.21
CA VAL A 183 13.39 -17.71 -1.61
C VAL A 183 14.33 -18.47 -2.54
N SER A 184 13.79 -19.05 -3.61
CA SER A 184 14.59 -19.77 -4.61
C SER A 184 15.63 -18.88 -5.29
N GLU A 185 16.77 -19.47 -5.70
CA GLU A 185 17.87 -18.71 -6.31
C GLU A 185 17.43 -17.99 -7.60
N ALA A 186 16.59 -18.62 -8.43
CA ALA A 186 16.10 -18.00 -9.66
C ALA A 186 15.27 -16.73 -9.38
N ARG A 187 14.38 -16.77 -8.38
CA ARG A 187 13.56 -15.61 -7.97
C ARG A 187 14.43 -14.53 -7.34
N ARG A 188 15.40 -14.91 -6.50
CA ARG A 188 16.37 -14.00 -5.87
C ARG A 188 17.22 -13.28 -6.92
N ALA A 189 17.74 -14.01 -7.92
CA ALA A 189 18.58 -13.46 -8.98
C ALA A 189 17.81 -12.46 -9.86
N VAL A 190 16.60 -12.78 -10.31
CA VAL A 190 15.79 -11.88 -11.14
C VAL A 190 15.35 -10.64 -10.35
N PHE A 191 15.00 -10.78 -9.06
CA PHE A 191 14.66 -9.67 -8.18
C PHE A 191 15.82 -8.67 -8.07
N LYS A 192 17.03 -9.15 -7.74
CA LYS A 192 18.24 -8.31 -7.63
C LYS A 192 18.58 -7.63 -8.96
N THR A 193 18.49 -8.35 -10.07
CA THR A 193 18.77 -7.81 -11.41
C THR A 193 17.81 -6.69 -11.79
N MET A 194 16.52 -6.87 -11.54
CA MET A 194 15.50 -5.84 -11.78
C MET A 194 15.73 -4.61 -10.91
N LEU A 195 15.95 -4.81 -9.61
CA LEU A 195 16.22 -3.73 -8.67
C LEU A 195 17.43 -2.90 -9.12
N GLN A 196 18.55 -3.55 -9.41
CA GLN A 196 19.77 -2.89 -9.86
C GLN A 196 19.56 -2.11 -11.17
N SER A 197 18.84 -2.69 -12.12
CA SER A 197 18.54 -2.03 -13.40
C SER A 197 17.67 -0.79 -13.21
N ALA A 198 16.65 -0.88 -12.36
CA ALA A 198 15.77 0.24 -12.04
C ALA A 198 16.51 1.37 -11.30
N LEU A 199 17.34 1.02 -10.32
CA LEU A 199 18.16 1.99 -9.57
C LEU A 199 19.16 2.72 -10.47
N THR A 200 19.81 2.01 -11.39
CA THR A 200 20.71 2.61 -12.36
C THR A 200 19.97 3.63 -13.24
N ALA A 201 18.79 3.27 -13.73
CA ALA A 201 17.96 4.16 -14.53
C ALA A 201 17.50 5.40 -13.72
N LYS A 202 17.00 5.18 -12.49
CA LYS A 202 16.56 6.26 -11.60
C LYS A 202 17.69 7.21 -11.25
N ASN A 203 18.84 6.71 -10.83
CA ASN A 203 19.97 7.52 -10.43
C ASN A 203 20.65 8.25 -11.61
N SER A 204 20.58 7.70 -12.82
CA SER A 204 21.07 8.40 -14.02
C SER A 204 20.23 9.63 -14.37
N SER A 205 18.93 9.62 -14.04
CA SER A 205 18.05 10.79 -14.25
C SER A 205 18.28 11.90 -13.24
N THR A 206 18.80 11.60 -12.05
CA THR A 206 19.07 12.59 -10.98
C THR A 206 20.45 13.24 -11.06
N SER A 207 21.23 12.98 -12.13
CA SER A 207 22.57 13.51 -12.31
C SER A 207 22.59 15.05 -12.33
N PRO A 208 23.54 15.72 -11.65
CA PRO A 208 23.68 17.18 -11.62
C PRO A 208 23.75 17.82 -13.02
N ARG A 209 24.27 17.10 -14.01
CA ARG A 209 24.41 17.57 -15.39
C ARG A 209 23.07 17.82 -16.09
N LYS A 210 22.00 17.10 -15.71
CA LYS A 210 20.63 17.32 -16.22
C LYS A 210 19.90 18.47 -15.53
N ARG A 211 20.30 18.84 -14.30
CA ARG A 211 19.69 19.93 -13.53
C ARG A 211 19.85 21.30 -14.19
N TYR A 212 20.86 21.48 -15.04
CA TYR A 212 21.16 22.76 -15.70
C TYR A 212 20.42 23.00 -17.02
N MET A 213 19.68 22.02 -17.55
CA MET A 213 19.18 22.10 -18.93
C MET A 213 17.68 22.45 -19.08
N SER A 214 16.92 22.70 -18.01
CA SER A 214 15.53 23.13 -18.17
C SER A 214 15.10 24.13 -17.10
N SER A 215 14.77 25.34 -17.56
CA SER A 215 14.37 26.47 -16.70
C SER A 215 12.97 26.35 -16.08
N ALA A 216 12.08 25.54 -16.64
CA ALA A 216 10.71 25.34 -16.14
C ALA A 216 10.56 24.07 -15.26
N ALA A 217 11.43 23.09 -15.44
CA ALA A 217 11.46 21.87 -14.62
C ALA A 217 12.42 21.97 -13.41
N SER A 218 13.01 23.14 -13.16
CA SER A 218 14.11 23.31 -12.20
C SER A 218 13.69 23.03 -10.75
N PHE A 219 12.42 23.26 -10.38
CA PHE A 219 11.96 23.01 -9.01
C PHE A 219 11.74 21.52 -8.73
N ALA A 220 11.09 20.77 -9.62
CA ALA A 220 10.90 19.34 -9.46
C ALA A 220 12.24 18.59 -9.41
N THR A 221 13.24 19.04 -10.21
CA THR A 221 14.59 18.46 -10.23
C THR A 221 15.44 18.83 -9.00
N GLN A 222 15.15 19.92 -8.30
CA GLN A 222 15.86 20.31 -7.07
C GLN A 222 15.47 19.44 -5.88
N THR A 223 14.26 18.86 -5.87
CA THR A 223 13.79 17.97 -4.81
C THR A 223 14.14 16.50 -5.06
N GLU A 224 14.48 16.13 -6.30
CA GLU A 224 14.89 14.76 -6.61
C GLU A 224 16.23 14.40 -5.96
N ARG A 225 16.24 13.28 -5.24
CA ARG A 225 17.42 12.72 -4.57
C ARG A 225 17.84 11.41 -5.22
N ARG A 226 19.13 11.12 -5.11
CA ARG A 226 19.65 9.80 -5.47
C ARG A 226 19.14 8.76 -4.48
N TRP A 227 18.78 7.58 -4.98
CA TRP A 227 18.43 6.45 -4.15
C TRP A 227 19.68 5.61 -3.87
N ASP A 228 19.87 5.28 -2.60
CA ASP A 228 20.89 4.37 -2.12
C ASP A 228 20.17 3.19 -1.46
N VAL A 229 20.31 1.98 -2.05
CA VAL A 229 19.53 0.81 -1.64
C VAL A 229 20.46 -0.32 -1.28
N GLN A 230 20.35 -0.80 -0.05
CA GLN A 230 21.02 -2.02 0.41
C GLN A 230 20.08 -3.22 0.30
N VAL A 231 20.65 -4.39 0.00
CA VAL A 231 19.96 -5.68 0.08
C VAL A 231 20.31 -6.32 1.42
N TRP A 232 19.31 -6.47 2.29
CA TRP A 232 19.45 -7.16 3.57
C TRP A 232 19.01 -8.61 3.38
N GLU A 233 19.99 -9.50 3.21
CA GLU A 233 19.75 -10.94 3.10
C GLU A 233 19.72 -11.55 4.49
N LEU A 234 18.53 -11.99 4.92
CA LEU A 234 18.37 -12.65 6.21
C LEU A 234 18.83 -14.10 6.13
N THR A 235 19.29 -14.63 7.24
CA THR A 235 19.81 -15.99 7.35
C THR A 235 19.20 -16.74 8.53
N GLY A 236 19.24 -18.06 8.48
CA GLY A 236 18.74 -18.91 9.57
C GLY A 236 17.22 -18.82 9.75
N GLU A 237 16.78 -19.21 10.95
CA GLU A 237 15.37 -19.30 11.30
C GLU A 237 14.70 -17.93 11.50
N ALA A 238 13.41 -17.86 11.23
CA ALA A 238 12.64 -16.61 11.25
C ALA A 238 12.68 -15.89 12.61
N GLN A 239 12.84 -16.62 13.73
CA GLN A 239 12.93 -16.04 15.06
C GLN A 239 14.18 -15.15 15.24
N THR A 240 15.23 -15.34 14.42
CA THR A 240 16.48 -14.56 14.47
C THR A 240 16.43 -13.30 13.61
N TRP A 241 15.47 -13.17 12.71
CA TRP A 241 15.45 -12.11 11.69
C TRP A 241 15.26 -10.71 12.30
N GLY A 242 14.46 -10.59 13.36
CA GLY A 242 14.27 -9.31 14.05
C GLY A 242 15.58 -8.68 14.52
N ALA A 243 16.43 -9.47 15.16
CA ALA A 243 17.75 -9.01 15.63
C ALA A 243 18.69 -8.62 14.47
N GLN A 244 18.65 -9.36 13.35
CA GLN A 244 19.43 -9.04 12.14
C GLN A 244 18.97 -7.69 11.53
N LEU A 245 17.66 -7.48 11.41
CA LEU A 245 17.09 -6.24 10.90
C LEU A 245 17.45 -5.04 11.77
N GLU A 246 17.37 -5.19 13.09
CA GLU A 246 17.77 -4.13 14.03
C GLU A 246 19.28 -3.81 13.95
N ALA A 247 20.12 -4.82 13.76
CA ALA A 247 21.55 -4.62 13.57
C ALA A 247 21.85 -3.83 12.29
N HIS A 248 21.27 -4.24 11.17
CA HIS A 248 21.38 -3.51 9.89
C HIS A 248 20.86 -2.08 10.00
N TYR A 249 19.70 -1.88 10.61
CA TYR A 249 19.12 -0.55 10.75
C TYR A 249 19.92 0.38 11.65
N ARG A 250 20.52 -0.14 12.71
CA ARG A 250 21.39 0.64 13.61
C ARG A 250 22.64 1.13 12.89
N GLU A 251 23.24 0.28 12.05
CA GLU A 251 24.40 0.64 11.25
C GLU A 251 24.03 1.59 10.10
N TRP A 252 22.89 1.34 9.46
CA TRP A 252 22.49 2.07 8.25
C TRP A 252 20.99 2.38 8.26
N PRO A 253 20.57 3.47 8.96
CA PRO A 253 19.17 3.86 9.01
C PRO A 253 18.60 4.14 7.62
N VAL A 254 17.41 3.59 7.35
CA VAL A 254 16.72 3.69 6.07
C VAL A 254 15.41 4.47 6.18
N PHE A 255 14.98 5.10 5.11
CA PHE A 255 13.69 5.79 5.02
C PHE A 255 12.51 4.82 5.00
N ALA A 256 12.64 3.76 4.19
CA ALA A 256 11.66 2.68 4.08
C ALA A 256 12.35 1.37 3.68
N LEU A 257 11.70 0.24 3.95
CA LEU A 257 11.99 -1.03 3.29
C LEU A 257 11.27 -1.04 1.94
N LEU A 258 12.03 -0.97 0.85
CA LEU A 258 11.53 -0.85 -0.51
C LEU A 258 11.33 -2.24 -1.12
N SER A 259 10.09 -2.69 -1.25
CA SER A 259 9.75 -4.04 -1.62
C SER A 259 10.36 -5.08 -0.65
N GLY A 260 10.70 -6.23 -1.13
CA GLY A 260 11.23 -7.38 -0.40
C GLY A 260 10.58 -8.65 -0.90
N ILE A 261 11.11 -9.81 -0.53
CA ILE A 261 10.60 -11.09 -1.00
C ILE A 261 10.72 -12.16 0.08
N SER A 262 9.64 -12.93 0.29
CA SER A 262 9.56 -14.09 1.17
C SER A 262 8.53 -15.08 0.68
N ASP A 263 8.86 -16.38 0.75
CA ASP A 263 7.96 -17.46 0.35
C ASP A 263 7.20 -18.08 1.55
N THR A 264 7.64 -17.81 2.79
CA THR A 264 7.02 -18.38 4.00
C THR A 264 6.37 -17.34 4.89
N THR A 265 7.14 -16.57 5.66
CA THR A 265 6.61 -15.62 6.64
C THR A 265 7.27 -14.26 6.52
N TRP A 266 6.48 -13.22 6.71
CA TRP A 266 6.95 -11.84 6.79
C TRP A 266 6.80 -11.23 8.20
N ALA A 267 6.22 -11.99 9.14
CA ALA A 267 5.87 -11.48 10.47
C ALA A 267 7.04 -10.82 11.24
N PRO A 268 8.29 -11.36 11.25
CA PRO A 268 9.39 -10.67 11.92
C PRO A 268 9.79 -9.34 11.28
N VAL A 269 9.67 -9.24 9.94
CA VAL A 269 9.95 -7.99 9.21
C VAL A 269 8.86 -6.95 9.48
N ASP A 270 7.60 -7.37 9.49
CA ASP A 270 6.47 -6.50 9.82
C ASP A 270 6.56 -5.97 11.27
N ALA A 271 6.92 -6.84 12.22
CA ALA A 271 7.15 -6.44 13.61
C ALA A 271 8.29 -5.41 13.73
N PHE A 272 9.40 -5.59 13.00
CA PHE A 272 10.48 -4.61 12.91
C PHE A 272 9.97 -3.27 12.32
N CYS A 273 9.23 -3.30 11.22
CA CYS A 273 8.67 -2.11 10.61
C CYS A 273 7.77 -1.33 11.58
N ALA A 274 6.91 -2.03 12.32
CA ALA A 274 6.05 -1.43 13.32
C ALA A 274 6.85 -0.81 14.48
N ALA A 275 7.82 -1.54 15.04
CA ALA A 275 8.64 -1.11 16.17
C ALA A 275 9.51 0.11 15.83
N GLN A 276 10.15 0.12 14.66
CA GLN A 276 11.04 1.19 14.20
C GLN A 276 10.32 2.30 13.43
N LYS A 277 9.00 2.19 13.25
CA LYS A 277 8.19 3.10 12.41
C LYS A 277 8.80 3.30 11.02
N VAL A 278 9.25 2.21 10.41
CA VAL A 278 9.82 2.18 9.06
C VAL A 278 8.75 1.64 8.11
N PRO A 279 8.35 2.35 7.05
CA PRO A 279 7.40 1.81 6.09
C PRO A 279 7.92 0.53 5.44
N CYS A 280 7.19 -0.58 5.59
CA CYS A 280 7.33 -1.79 4.79
C CYS A 280 6.54 -1.58 3.50
N TRP A 281 7.24 -1.27 2.41
CA TRP A 281 6.67 -0.78 1.18
C TRP A 281 6.47 -1.89 0.16
N PHE A 282 5.26 -2.40 0.05
CA PHE A 282 4.81 -3.35 -0.97
C PHE A 282 5.77 -4.52 -1.23
N PRO A 283 6.11 -5.34 -0.22
CA PRO A 283 6.88 -6.55 -0.43
C PRO A 283 6.09 -7.59 -1.22
N SER A 284 6.78 -8.39 -2.02
CA SER A 284 6.24 -9.58 -2.68
C SER A 284 6.31 -10.77 -1.73
N VAL A 285 5.21 -11.06 -1.04
CA VAL A 285 5.20 -12.05 0.04
C VAL A 285 3.96 -12.95 -0.05
N ALA A 286 4.17 -14.25 0.08
CA ALA A 286 3.09 -15.24 0.04
C ALA A 286 2.18 -15.16 1.27
N VAL A 287 2.77 -14.87 2.42
CA VAL A 287 2.08 -14.74 3.71
C VAL A 287 2.43 -13.39 4.34
N PRO A 288 1.71 -12.31 3.98
CA PRO A 288 1.86 -11.04 4.66
C PRO A 288 1.44 -11.18 6.13
N SER A 289 1.85 -10.20 6.95
CA SER A 289 1.42 -10.14 8.34
C SER A 289 -0.10 -10.12 8.45
N THR A 290 -0.61 -10.74 9.50
CA THR A 290 -2.04 -10.71 9.84
C THR A 290 -2.44 -9.47 10.63
N GLY A 291 -1.46 -8.68 11.11
CA GLY A 291 -1.67 -7.47 11.89
C GLY A 291 -2.00 -6.25 11.02
N ASP A 292 -2.73 -5.31 11.60
CA ASP A 292 -3.00 -3.99 10.98
C ASP A 292 -1.90 -2.98 11.39
N ALA A 293 -0.63 -3.41 11.30
CA ALA A 293 0.50 -2.55 11.63
C ALA A 293 0.52 -1.31 10.73
N ALA A 294 0.53 -0.13 11.34
CA ALA A 294 0.37 1.15 10.64
C ALA A 294 1.42 1.39 9.54
N TYR A 295 2.58 0.75 9.65
CA TYR A 295 3.71 0.94 8.74
C TYR A 295 3.86 -0.16 7.67
N GLY A 296 2.99 -1.19 7.64
CA GLY A 296 2.98 -2.21 6.60
C GLY A 296 2.05 -1.83 5.45
N LEU A 297 2.54 -1.80 4.22
CA LEU A 297 1.77 -1.61 2.99
C LEU A 297 1.94 -2.83 2.11
N TYR A 298 0.86 -3.55 1.84
CA TYR A 298 0.87 -4.85 1.15
C TYR A 298 -0.02 -4.84 -0.09
N PHE A 299 0.30 -5.68 -1.08
CA PHE A 299 -0.58 -5.89 -2.23
C PHE A 299 -1.90 -6.53 -1.85
N SER A 300 -1.86 -7.63 -1.11
CA SER A 300 -3.08 -8.33 -0.67
C SER A 300 -2.84 -9.08 0.64
N ARG A 301 -3.90 -9.67 1.21
CA ARG A 301 -3.78 -10.63 2.32
C ARG A 301 -3.33 -12.02 1.86
N GLY A 302 -2.93 -12.18 0.59
CA GLY A 302 -2.45 -13.44 0.04
C GLY A 302 -3.47 -14.57 0.19
N VAL A 303 -3.01 -15.72 0.62
CA VAL A 303 -3.84 -16.94 0.76
C VAL A 303 -5.03 -16.77 1.72
N ALA A 304 -4.93 -15.89 2.71
CA ALA A 304 -6.04 -15.59 3.61
C ALA A 304 -7.16 -14.82 2.90
N LEU A 305 -6.85 -13.99 1.91
CA LEU A 305 -7.85 -13.32 1.07
C LEU A 305 -8.59 -14.35 0.22
N ASP A 306 -7.86 -15.24 -0.46
CA ASP A 306 -8.47 -16.28 -1.29
C ASP A 306 -9.47 -17.12 -0.48
N ALA A 307 -9.10 -17.49 0.73
CA ALA A 307 -9.94 -18.25 1.64
C ALA A 307 -11.24 -17.51 2.02
N ARG A 308 -11.14 -16.22 2.33
CA ARG A 308 -12.30 -15.38 2.67
C ARG A 308 -13.22 -15.16 1.49
N VAL A 309 -12.65 -14.93 0.30
CA VAL A 309 -13.42 -14.79 -0.95
C VAL A 309 -14.20 -16.08 -1.25
N LEU A 310 -13.55 -17.24 -1.13
CA LEU A 310 -14.23 -18.53 -1.32
C LEU A 310 -15.35 -18.74 -0.31
N ALA A 311 -15.11 -18.39 0.97
CA ALA A 311 -16.14 -18.50 2.00
C ALA A 311 -17.35 -17.62 1.67
N SER A 312 -17.14 -16.36 1.24
CA SER A 312 -18.22 -15.46 0.83
C SER A 312 -18.98 -16.01 -0.38
N TYR A 313 -18.27 -16.45 -1.42
CA TYR A 313 -18.86 -17.03 -2.62
C TYR A 313 -19.76 -18.23 -2.31
N LEU A 314 -19.30 -19.16 -1.48
CA LEU A 314 -20.06 -20.36 -1.12
C LEU A 314 -21.22 -20.08 -0.14
N GLN A 315 -21.17 -18.98 0.60
CA GLN A 315 -22.24 -18.55 1.49
C GLN A 315 -23.38 -17.88 0.73
N ASP A 316 -23.07 -17.18 -0.37
CA ASP A 316 -24.06 -16.50 -1.21
C ASP A 316 -24.70 -17.45 -2.22
N ALA A 317 -24.19 -18.68 -2.36
CA ALA A 317 -24.78 -19.71 -3.20
C ALA A 317 -26.13 -20.19 -2.63
N ASN A 318 -27.18 -20.14 -3.45
CA ASN A 318 -28.54 -20.48 -3.08
C ASN A 318 -29.12 -21.61 -3.97
N GLY A 319 -30.15 -22.27 -3.49
CA GLY A 319 -30.86 -23.32 -4.23
C GLY A 319 -29.99 -24.54 -4.50
N GLU A 320 -30.06 -25.08 -5.72
CA GLU A 320 -29.31 -26.28 -6.14
C GLU A 320 -27.79 -26.04 -6.21
N ALA A 321 -27.34 -24.78 -6.32
CA ALA A 321 -25.93 -24.42 -6.32
C ALA A 321 -25.30 -24.43 -4.90
N ALA A 322 -26.12 -24.41 -3.85
CA ALA A 322 -25.63 -24.43 -2.47
C ALA A 322 -25.03 -25.80 -2.11
N PRO A 323 -23.77 -25.84 -1.63
CA PRO A 323 -23.16 -27.12 -1.29
C PRO A 323 -23.82 -27.76 -0.05
N LYS A 324 -24.02 -29.09 -0.11
CA LYS A 324 -24.59 -29.88 1.00
C LYS A 324 -23.64 -29.98 2.18
N ARG A 325 -22.35 -30.20 1.91
CA ARG A 325 -21.26 -30.24 2.87
C ARG A 325 -20.09 -29.41 2.36
N LEU A 326 -19.35 -28.84 3.28
CA LEU A 326 -18.10 -28.15 3.02
C LEU A 326 -16.94 -28.96 3.52
N LEU A 327 -16.02 -29.27 2.65
CA LEU A 327 -14.79 -30.02 2.91
C LEU A 327 -13.60 -29.14 2.54
N GLN A 328 -12.49 -29.32 3.23
CA GLN A 328 -11.23 -28.75 2.81
C GLN A 328 -10.08 -29.71 3.02
N VAL A 329 -9.15 -29.70 2.08
CA VAL A 329 -7.89 -30.43 2.17
C VAL A 329 -6.77 -29.40 2.27
N GLN A 330 -5.88 -29.56 3.25
CA GLN A 330 -4.75 -28.66 3.44
C GLN A 330 -3.42 -29.41 3.42
N GLY A 331 -2.41 -28.85 2.74
CA GLY A 331 -1.01 -29.15 2.97
C GLY A 331 -0.46 -28.37 4.18
N GLY A 332 0.82 -28.44 4.42
CA GLY A 332 1.50 -27.66 5.47
C GLY A 332 1.73 -26.18 5.11
N GLY A 333 2.26 -25.42 6.05
CA GLY A 333 2.71 -24.05 5.83
C GLY A 333 1.58 -23.07 5.53
N SER A 334 1.69 -22.32 4.42
CA SER A 334 0.71 -21.29 4.01
C SER A 334 -0.71 -21.85 3.82
N ALA A 335 -0.84 -23.13 3.49
CA ALA A 335 -2.14 -23.80 3.34
C ALA A 335 -2.94 -23.88 4.66
N GLU A 336 -2.25 -23.99 5.79
CA GLU A 336 -2.91 -23.96 7.11
C GLU A 336 -3.54 -22.59 7.41
N LEU A 337 -2.88 -21.50 6.99
CA LEU A 337 -3.44 -20.15 7.12
C LEU A 337 -4.70 -20.01 6.28
N ALA A 338 -4.67 -20.49 5.04
CA ALA A 338 -5.84 -20.49 4.16
C ALA A 338 -6.99 -21.29 4.77
N ALA A 339 -6.72 -22.51 5.22
CA ALA A 339 -7.73 -23.40 5.83
C ALA A 339 -8.35 -22.80 7.10
N ARG A 340 -7.53 -22.21 7.98
CA ARG A 340 -8.02 -21.50 9.18
C ARG A 340 -8.89 -20.29 8.81
N SER A 341 -8.43 -19.46 7.88
CA SER A 341 -9.17 -18.28 7.44
C SER A 341 -10.52 -18.66 6.82
N PHE A 342 -10.56 -19.73 6.04
CA PHE A 342 -11.79 -20.28 5.45
C PHE A 342 -12.75 -20.75 6.53
N GLY A 343 -12.29 -21.59 7.46
CA GLY A 343 -13.11 -22.10 8.57
C GLY A 343 -13.65 -20.97 9.45
N GLN A 344 -12.82 -19.99 9.82
CA GLN A 344 -13.25 -18.84 10.61
C GLN A 344 -14.31 -18.01 9.89
N SER A 345 -14.13 -17.75 8.59
CA SER A 345 -15.09 -16.97 7.80
C SER A 345 -16.45 -17.67 7.68
N LEU A 346 -16.45 -19.00 7.56
CA LEU A 346 -17.69 -19.79 7.54
C LEU A 346 -18.38 -19.82 8.89
N MET A 347 -17.62 -19.92 9.99
CA MET A 347 -18.19 -19.96 11.36
C MET A 347 -18.94 -18.68 11.72
N VAL A 348 -18.49 -17.52 11.25
CA VAL A 348 -19.19 -16.23 11.48
C VAL A 348 -20.64 -16.27 11.00
N LYS A 349 -20.94 -17.07 9.96
CA LYS A 349 -22.29 -17.25 9.42
C LYS A 349 -22.91 -18.63 9.78
N GLY A 350 -22.40 -19.28 10.82
CA GLY A 350 -22.95 -20.52 11.38
C GLY A 350 -22.74 -21.77 10.51
N ARG A 351 -21.80 -21.75 9.55
CA ARG A 351 -21.43 -22.93 8.73
C ARG A 351 -20.15 -23.57 9.25
N THR A 352 -20.05 -24.88 9.13
CA THR A 352 -18.87 -25.67 9.50
C THR A 352 -18.22 -26.29 8.28
N VAL A 353 -16.92 -26.53 8.35
CA VAL A 353 -16.15 -27.22 7.32
C VAL A 353 -15.37 -28.38 7.94
N GLN A 354 -15.37 -29.52 7.27
CA GLN A 354 -14.55 -30.66 7.63
C GLN A 354 -13.15 -30.49 7.03
N THR A 355 -12.12 -30.47 7.89
CA THR A 355 -10.72 -30.30 7.47
C THR A 355 -10.01 -31.65 7.43
N ILE A 356 -9.27 -31.89 6.34
CA ILE A 356 -8.42 -33.05 6.13
C ILE A 356 -7.01 -32.52 5.87
N THR A 357 -6.04 -32.94 6.67
CA THR A 357 -4.63 -32.57 6.49
C THR A 357 -3.91 -33.68 5.72
N VAL A 358 -3.10 -33.30 4.74
CA VAL A 358 -2.24 -34.21 3.99
C VAL A 358 -0.77 -34.02 4.37
N ASP A 359 -0.05 -35.13 4.49
CA ASP A 359 1.35 -35.15 4.88
C ASP A 359 2.23 -34.49 3.79
N SER A 360 3.36 -33.94 4.18
CA SER A 360 4.38 -33.40 3.29
C SER A 360 5.16 -34.48 2.53
N ASP A 361 5.23 -35.72 3.06
CA ASP A 361 5.77 -36.85 2.32
C ASP A 361 4.90 -37.13 1.09
N VAL A 362 5.54 -37.20 -0.08
CA VAL A 362 4.84 -37.29 -1.38
C VAL A 362 3.98 -38.56 -1.48
N ALA A 363 4.50 -39.70 -1.04
CA ALA A 363 3.78 -40.98 -1.17
C ALA A 363 2.58 -41.05 -0.20
N LYS A 364 2.80 -40.65 1.04
CA LYS A 364 1.78 -40.63 2.09
C LYS A 364 0.73 -39.56 1.78
N GLY A 365 1.13 -38.32 1.53
CA GLY A 365 0.23 -37.21 1.24
C GLY A 365 -0.62 -37.45 -0.01
N ARG A 366 -0.06 -38.05 -1.07
CA ARG A 366 -0.83 -38.42 -2.26
C ARG A 366 -1.90 -39.50 -1.97
N ASN A 367 -1.61 -40.46 -1.11
CA ASN A 367 -2.60 -41.46 -0.67
C ASN A 367 -3.68 -40.83 0.19
N GLU A 368 -3.32 -39.94 1.12
CA GLU A 368 -4.27 -39.20 1.95
C GLU A 368 -5.16 -38.28 1.11
N LEU A 369 -4.59 -37.57 0.12
CA LEU A 369 -5.36 -36.77 -0.82
C LEU A 369 -6.35 -37.63 -1.61
N ARG A 370 -5.93 -38.80 -2.12
CA ARG A 370 -6.83 -39.74 -2.81
C ARG A 370 -7.97 -40.19 -1.91
N ALA A 371 -7.71 -40.55 -0.65
CA ALA A 371 -8.73 -40.95 0.31
C ALA A 371 -9.69 -39.77 0.62
N ALA A 372 -9.17 -38.55 0.78
CA ALA A 372 -9.98 -37.36 0.97
C ALA A 372 -10.94 -37.11 -0.21
N LEU A 373 -10.46 -37.21 -1.44
CA LEU A 373 -11.28 -37.07 -2.65
C LEU A 373 -12.37 -38.14 -2.74
N GLN A 374 -12.05 -39.38 -2.39
CA GLN A 374 -13.02 -40.51 -2.38
C GLN A 374 -14.09 -40.36 -1.28
N SER A 375 -13.85 -39.58 -0.24
CA SER A 375 -14.83 -39.31 0.82
C SER A 375 -15.91 -38.30 0.41
N ALA A 376 -15.68 -37.54 -0.67
CA ALA A 376 -16.62 -36.55 -1.18
C ALA A 376 -17.80 -37.20 -1.90
N ARG A 377 -18.98 -36.57 -1.79
CA ARG A 377 -20.24 -37.05 -2.36
C ARG A 377 -20.82 -36.00 -3.33
N PRO A 378 -21.66 -36.41 -4.27
CA PRO A 378 -22.35 -35.48 -5.14
C PRO A 378 -23.11 -34.40 -4.35
N GLY A 379 -22.88 -33.13 -4.71
CA GLY A 379 -23.41 -31.95 -4.03
C GLY A 379 -22.52 -31.38 -2.94
N ASP A 380 -21.32 -31.97 -2.66
CA ASP A 380 -20.33 -31.37 -1.77
C ASP A 380 -19.51 -30.31 -2.48
N ALA A 381 -18.95 -29.34 -1.72
CA ALA A 381 -17.88 -28.46 -2.16
C ALA A 381 -16.60 -28.75 -1.38
N MET A 382 -15.48 -28.85 -2.10
CA MET A 382 -14.16 -29.16 -1.52
C MET A 382 -13.15 -28.11 -1.92
N ALA A 383 -12.60 -27.41 -0.93
CA ALA A 383 -11.47 -26.49 -1.11
C ALA A 383 -10.14 -27.25 -1.01
N LEU A 384 -9.27 -27.07 -2.00
CA LEU A 384 -7.94 -27.68 -2.09
C LEU A 384 -6.88 -26.60 -1.80
N TRP A 385 -6.52 -26.45 -0.52
CA TRP A 385 -5.43 -25.57 -0.10
C TRP A 385 -4.10 -26.30 -0.26
N LEU A 386 -3.66 -26.41 -1.51
CA LEU A 386 -2.50 -27.18 -1.93
C LEU A 386 -1.52 -26.27 -2.68
N SER A 387 -0.22 -26.48 -2.45
CA SER A 387 0.84 -25.82 -3.23
C SER A 387 0.83 -26.27 -4.70
N ALA A 388 1.58 -25.57 -5.56
CA ALA A 388 1.77 -25.97 -6.96
C ALA A 388 2.28 -27.40 -7.11
N GLU A 389 3.21 -27.82 -6.24
CA GLU A 389 3.75 -29.18 -6.24
C GLU A 389 2.69 -30.20 -5.82
N GLN A 390 1.94 -29.92 -4.74
CA GLN A 390 0.91 -30.82 -4.23
C GLN A 390 -0.28 -30.96 -5.20
N LEU A 391 -0.62 -29.92 -5.95
CA LEU A 391 -1.65 -30.03 -6.99
C LEU A 391 -1.27 -30.98 -8.12
N ARG A 392 0.03 -31.21 -8.39
CA ARG A 392 0.49 -32.27 -9.32
C ARG A 392 0.16 -33.68 -8.83
N TRP A 393 -0.09 -33.86 -7.53
CA TRP A 393 -0.53 -35.15 -7.00
C TRP A 393 -1.92 -35.58 -7.51
N LEU A 394 -2.70 -34.65 -8.05
CA LEU A 394 -3.97 -34.94 -8.72
C LEU A 394 -3.79 -35.70 -10.05
N ASP A 395 -2.58 -35.70 -10.60
CA ASP A 395 -2.32 -36.42 -11.86
C ASP A 395 -2.55 -37.93 -11.68
N GLY A 396 -3.31 -38.53 -12.64
CA GLY A 396 -3.76 -39.91 -12.56
C GLY A 396 -4.88 -40.20 -11.57
N ILE A 397 -5.43 -39.17 -10.89
CA ILE A 397 -6.64 -39.28 -10.05
C ILE A 397 -7.81 -38.66 -10.80
N GLN A 398 -8.89 -39.42 -10.97
CA GLN A 398 -10.12 -38.89 -11.58
C GLN A 398 -10.91 -38.09 -10.55
N PRO A 399 -11.42 -36.90 -10.92
CA PRO A 399 -12.26 -36.12 -10.00
C PRO A 399 -13.59 -36.83 -9.75
N PRO A 400 -14.05 -36.94 -8.48
CA PRO A 400 -15.38 -37.44 -8.15
C PRO A 400 -16.50 -36.64 -8.81
N ALA A 401 -17.47 -37.35 -9.39
CA ALA A 401 -18.58 -36.73 -10.11
C ALA A 401 -19.53 -35.95 -9.17
N GLY A 402 -20.03 -34.81 -9.60
CA GLY A 402 -21.01 -34.01 -8.86
C GLY A 402 -20.47 -33.25 -7.66
N VAL A 403 -19.14 -33.18 -7.50
CA VAL A 403 -18.46 -32.40 -6.45
C VAL A 403 -17.90 -31.11 -7.05
N GLN A 404 -18.04 -30.00 -6.32
CA GLN A 404 -17.46 -28.72 -6.70
C GLN A 404 -16.06 -28.58 -6.08
N PHE A 405 -15.03 -28.39 -6.91
CA PHE A 405 -13.65 -28.27 -6.46
C PHE A 405 -13.13 -26.84 -6.62
N TYR A 406 -12.40 -26.37 -5.61
CA TYR A 406 -11.82 -25.03 -5.58
C TYR A 406 -10.34 -25.08 -5.20
N ALA A 407 -9.50 -24.29 -5.87
CA ALA A 407 -8.09 -24.08 -5.52
C ALA A 407 -7.79 -22.59 -5.37
N SER A 408 -6.68 -22.27 -4.72
CA SER A 408 -6.18 -20.90 -4.57
C SER A 408 -5.10 -20.59 -5.60
N ALA A 409 -5.25 -19.51 -6.36
CA ALA A 409 -4.21 -19.06 -7.28
C ALA A 409 -2.96 -18.57 -6.54
N SER A 410 -3.13 -17.96 -5.37
CA SER A 410 -2.00 -17.47 -4.56
C SER A 410 -1.14 -18.62 -4.02
N LEU A 411 -1.75 -19.68 -3.49
CA LEU A 411 -1.04 -20.88 -3.02
C LEU A 411 -0.36 -21.65 -4.15
N ALA A 412 -1.05 -21.77 -5.25
CA ALA A 412 -0.62 -22.53 -6.39
C ALA A 412 0.39 -21.77 -7.26
N GLN A 413 0.71 -20.51 -6.93
CA GLN A 413 1.58 -19.64 -7.72
C GLN A 413 1.13 -19.58 -9.19
N LEU A 414 -0.20 -19.52 -9.39
CA LEU A 414 -0.84 -19.58 -10.69
C LEU A 414 -0.66 -18.29 -11.50
N GLY A 415 0.58 -17.89 -11.72
CA GLY A 415 0.91 -17.01 -12.83
C GLY A 415 0.65 -17.69 -14.19
N THR A 416 0.92 -19.01 -14.27
CA THR A 416 0.74 -19.82 -15.47
C THR A 416 0.17 -21.21 -15.11
N PRO A 417 -1.07 -21.55 -15.51
CA PRO A 417 -1.74 -22.77 -15.09
C PRO A 417 -1.30 -24.05 -15.83
N GLN A 418 -0.07 -24.15 -16.30
CA GLN A 418 0.41 -25.23 -17.17
C GLN A 418 0.48 -26.62 -16.53
N TRP A 419 0.32 -26.75 -15.22
CA TRP A 419 0.58 -27.99 -14.45
C TRP A 419 -0.69 -28.65 -13.87
N ILE A 420 -1.89 -28.14 -14.14
CA ILE A 420 -3.14 -28.81 -13.71
C ILE A 420 -3.40 -29.99 -14.64
N ALA A 421 -3.59 -31.17 -14.03
CA ALA A 421 -3.93 -32.40 -14.76
C ALA A 421 -5.13 -32.18 -15.70
N PRO A 422 -5.08 -32.62 -16.95
CA PRO A 422 -6.13 -32.37 -17.95
C PRO A 422 -7.53 -32.78 -17.50
N SER A 423 -7.66 -33.87 -16.73
CA SER A 423 -8.93 -34.36 -16.18
C SER A 423 -9.56 -33.42 -15.15
N TRP A 424 -8.77 -32.57 -14.49
CA TRP A 424 -9.22 -31.64 -13.46
C TRP A 424 -9.61 -30.27 -14.00
N LYS A 425 -9.08 -29.86 -15.16
CA LYS A 425 -9.39 -28.55 -15.76
C LYS A 425 -10.90 -28.25 -15.92
N PRO A 426 -11.72 -29.20 -16.37
CA PRO A 426 -13.16 -28.93 -16.55
C PRO A 426 -13.94 -28.74 -15.25
N VAL A 427 -13.43 -29.25 -14.13
CA VAL A 427 -14.16 -29.28 -12.85
C VAL A 427 -13.56 -28.38 -11.77
N LEU A 428 -12.28 -28.01 -11.89
CA LEU A 428 -11.59 -27.19 -10.92
C LEU A 428 -11.90 -25.72 -11.14
N GLN A 429 -12.41 -25.06 -10.12
CA GLN A 429 -12.54 -23.61 -10.05
C GLN A 429 -11.38 -23.03 -9.25
N VAL A 430 -10.98 -21.82 -9.57
CA VAL A 430 -9.83 -21.18 -8.92
C VAL A 430 -10.23 -19.83 -8.37
N VAL A 431 -9.90 -19.57 -7.11
CA VAL A 431 -9.95 -18.24 -6.53
C VAL A 431 -8.77 -17.45 -7.10
N TYR A 432 -9.05 -16.40 -7.84
CA TYR A 432 -8.10 -15.71 -8.69
C TYR A 432 -8.05 -14.20 -8.38
N PRO A 433 -7.07 -13.73 -7.59
CA PRO A 433 -6.99 -12.33 -7.15
C PRO A 433 -6.38 -11.40 -8.20
N TYR A 434 -6.06 -11.88 -9.39
CA TYR A 434 -5.39 -11.14 -10.44
C TYR A 434 -6.36 -10.67 -11.54
N ALA A 435 -5.92 -9.75 -12.38
CA ALA A 435 -6.63 -9.36 -13.60
C ALA A 435 -6.81 -10.57 -14.53
N LEU A 436 -7.98 -10.66 -15.17
CA LEU A 436 -8.25 -11.73 -16.14
C LEU A 436 -7.25 -11.69 -17.30
N PRO A 437 -6.94 -12.81 -17.97
CA PRO A 437 -5.80 -12.93 -18.86
C PRO A 437 -5.65 -11.83 -19.90
N GLN A 438 -6.74 -11.43 -20.55
CA GLN A 438 -6.71 -10.37 -21.57
C GLN A 438 -6.36 -9.00 -20.98
N ALA A 439 -7.00 -8.63 -19.86
CA ALA A 439 -6.72 -7.39 -19.15
C ALA A 439 -5.31 -7.42 -18.54
N ARG A 440 -4.87 -8.57 -18.01
CA ARG A 440 -3.53 -8.77 -17.46
C ARG A 440 -2.45 -8.57 -18.52
N GLN A 441 -2.62 -9.13 -19.71
CA GLN A 441 -1.69 -8.94 -20.81
C GLN A 441 -1.55 -7.45 -21.19
N ALA A 442 -2.68 -6.74 -21.28
CA ALA A 442 -2.66 -5.30 -21.55
C ALA A 442 -1.99 -4.50 -20.44
N ASN A 443 -2.30 -4.80 -19.17
CA ASN A 443 -1.71 -4.13 -18.01
C ASN A 443 -0.19 -4.33 -17.92
N LEU A 444 0.31 -5.52 -18.29
CA LEU A 444 1.73 -5.87 -18.18
C LEU A 444 2.56 -5.59 -19.43
N ALA A 445 1.96 -5.10 -20.50
CA ALA A 445 2.65 -4.85 -21.78
C ALA A 445 3.88 -3.94 -21.62
N TYR A 446 3.78 -2.91 -20.76
CA TYR A 446 4.89 -2.02 -20.48
C TYR A 446 6.02 -2.71 -19.70
N LEU A 447 5.69 -3.51 -18.68
CA LEU A 447 6.67 -4.34 -17.95
C LEU A 447 7.40 -5.29 -18.89
N HIS A 448 6.67 -6.03 -19.73
CA HIS A 448 7.28 -6.97 -20.68
C HIS A 448 8.24 -6.27 -21.66
N SER A 449 7.87 -5.09 -22.14
CA SER A 449 8.74 -4.26 -22.98
C SER A 449 9.97 -3.78 -22.22
N TRP A 450 9.80 -3.37 -20.97
CA TRP A 450 10.90 -2.91 -20.10
C TRP A 450 11.89 -4.04 -19.80
N LEU A 451 11.40 -5.25 -19.51
CA LEU A 451 12.23 -6.44 -19.30
C LEU A 451 13.01 -6.81 -20.57
N LYS A 452 12.32 -6.84 -21.73
CA LYS A 452 12.93 -7.17 -23.02
C LYS A 452 14.07 -6.20 -23.38
N LEU A 453 13.86 -4.90 -23.22
CA LEU A 453 14.88 -3.87 -23.49
C LEU A 453 16.13 -4.00 -22.62
N ARG A 454 16.03 -4.66 -21.47
CA ARG A 454 17.13 -4.87 -20.51
C ARG A 454 17.67 -6.28 -20.50
N ASN A 455 17.19 -7.15 -21.39
CA ASN A 455 17.54 -8.56 -21.46
C ASN A 455 17.32 -9.30 -20.12
N ILE A 456 16.26 -8.94 -19.38
CA ILE A 456 15.87 -9.57 -18.12
C ILE A 456 14.84 -10.65 -18.44
N PRO A 457 15.07 -11.92 -18.06
CA PRO A 457 14.13 -12.99 -18.34
C PRO A 457 12.85 -12.85 -17.51
N LEU A 458 11.73 -13.29 -18.06
CA LEU A 458 10.48 -13.47 -17.32
C LEU A 458 10.55 -14.81 -16.56
N VAL A 459 10.79 -14.76 -15.25
CA VAL A 459 10.92 -15.93 -14.37
C VAL A 459 9.66 -16.11 -13.52
N ASP A 460 9.17 -15.01 -12.94
CA ASP A 460 7.97 -14.96 -12.11
C ASP A 460 7.24 -13.64 -12.39
N GLU A 461 6.17 -13.72 -13.17
CA GLU A 461 5.45 -12.53 -13.62
C GLU A 461 4.81 -11.75 -12.47
N VAL A 462 4.31 -12.43 -11.42
CA VAL A 462 3.72 -11.77 -10.25
C VAL A 462 4.79 -11.00 -9.50
N LEU A 463 5.88 -11.65 -9.10
CA LEU A 463 7.02 -11.04 -8.41
C LEU A 463 7.58 -9.84 -9.19
N GLN A 464 7.81 -10.04 -10.49
CA GLN A 464 8.41 -9.01 -11.34
C GLN A 464 7.47 -7.81 -11.54
N SER A 465 6.17 -8.05 -11.64
CA SER A 465 5.15 -7.01 -11.69
C SER A 465 5.03 -6.25 -10.36
N GLU A 466 5.04 -6.95 -9.23
CA GLU A 466 4.96 -6.35 -7.90
C GLU A 466 6.17 -5.47 -7.60
N LEU A 467 7.38 -5.96 -7.89
CA LEU A 467 8.60 -5.16 -7.73
C LEU A 467 8.57 -3.92 -8.64
N PHE A 468 8.20 -4.08 -9.91
CA PHE A 468 8.13 -2.99 -10.86
C PHE A 468 7.12 -1.92 -10.42
N PHE A 469 5.93 -2.33 -10.01
CA PHE A 469 4.90 -1.44 -9.46
C PHE A 469 5.40 -0.71 -8.21
N SER A 470 6.00 -1.44 -7.26
CA SER A 470 6.52 -0.89 -6.00
C SER A 470 7.54 0.23 -6.25
N LEU A 471 8.48 0.03 -7.19
CA LEU A 471 9.50 1.02 -7.55
C LEU A 471 8.91 2.27 -8.22
N ASN A 472 7.97 2.08 -9.14
CA ASN A 472 7.30 3.19 -9.83
C ASN A 472 6.41 3.99 -8.87
N LEU A 473 5.61 3.30 -8.04
CA LEU A 473 4.77 3.96 -7.05
C LEU A 473 5.59 4.77 -6.03
N MET A 474 6.74 4.23 -5.57
CA MET A 474 7.68 4.99 -4.72
C MET A 474 8.18 6.25 -5.43
N THR A 475 8.54 6.14 -6.71
CA THR A 475 8.99 7.29 -7.50
C THR A 475 7.91 8.36 -7.58
N ASP A 476 6.69 7.98 -7.94
CA ASP A 476 5.56 8.89 -8.09
C ASP A 476 5.18 9.53 -6.74
N THR A 477 5.18 8.75 -5.67
CA THR A 477 4.86 9.25 -4.32
C THR A 477 5.89 10.25 -3.83
N LEU A 478 7.19 9.97 -4.01
CA LEU A 478 8.26 10.90 -3.61
C LEU A 478 8.23 12.21 -4.42
N GLN A 479 7.88 12.14 -5.72
CA GLN A 479 7.69 13.35 -6.54
C GLN A 479 6.53 14.20 -6.02
N ASP A 480 5.43 13.57 -5.60
CA ASP A 480 4.27 14.25 -5.04
C ASP A 480 4.52 14.82 -3.63
N MET A 481 5.41 14.19 -2.85
CA MET A 481 5.84 14.65 -1.52
C MET A 481 6.78 15.87 -1.57
N LEU A 482 7.42 16.12 -2.70
CA LEU A 482 8.45 17.16 -2.87
C LEU A 482 9.57 17.02 -1.82
N ASP A 483 9.76 18.03 -0.97
CA ASP A 483 10.78 18.06 0.09
C ASP A 483 10.24 17.62 1.47
N ASN A 484 9.00 17.17 1.55
CA ASN A 484 8.37 16.75 2.81
C ASN A 484 8.58 15.26 3.08
N LEU A 485 9.85 14.83 3.24
CA LEU A 485 10.23 13.42 3.32
C LEU A 485 10.09 12.88 4.75
N TYR A 486 8.83 12.72 5.17
CA TYR A 486 8.42 12.11 6.44
C TYR A 486 7.78 10.75 6.18
N ARG A 487 8.07 9.74 7.01
CA ARG A 487 7.56 8.38 6.84
C ARG A 487 6.03 8.30 6.94
N ASP A 488 5.43 9.03 7.88
CA ASP A 488 3.98 9.10 8.00
C ASP A 488 3.36 9.71 6.75
N TYR A 489 3.97 10.79 6.23
CA TYR A 489 3.50 11.43 5.00
C TYR A 489 3.67 10.55 3.76
N LEU A 490 4.72 9.72 3.70
CA LEU A 490 4.87 8.72 2.63
C LEU A 490 3.66 7.77 2.59
N ILE A 491 3.24 7.26 3.75
CA ILE A 491 2.08 6.37 3.85
C ILE A 491 0.81 7.10 3.42
N GLU A 492 0.56 8.29 3.96
CA GLU A 492 -0.62 9.11 3.67
C GLU A 492 -0.73 9.49 2.20
N ARG A 493 0.39 9.86 1.56
CA ARG A 493 0.40 10.19 0.12
C ARG A 493 0.14 8.97 -0.74
N THR A 494 0.63 7.80 -0.32
CA THR A 494 0.35 6.54 -1.01
C THR A 494 -1.13 6.18 -0.93
N GLU A 495 -1.74 6.32 0.25
CA GLU A 495 -3.18 6.12 0.44
C GLU A 495 -3.99 7.01 -0.51
N ASP A 496 -3.71 8.30 -0.50
CA ASP A 496 -4.38 9.29 -1.35
C ASP A 496 -4.19 8.99 -2.85
N MET A 497 -2.97 8.61 -3.24
CA MET A 497 -2.63 8.35 -4.64
C MET A 497 -3.34 7.11 -5.16
N LEU A 498 -3.28 5.99 -4.44
CA LEU A 498 -3.96 4.76 -4.83
C LEU A 498 -5.48 4.91 -4.79
N GLY A 499 -6.03 5.59 -3.79
CA GLY A 499 -7.45 5.88 -3.71
C GLY A 499 -7.95 6.70 -4.91
N ARG A 500 -7.22 7.73 -5.32
CA ARG A 500 -7.56 8.55 -6.50
C ARG A 500 -7.43 7.77 -7.81
N ARG A 501 -6.38 6.96 -7.96
CA ARG A 501 -6.19 6.10 -9.15
C ARG A 501 -7.34 5.12 -9.31
N GLU A 502 -7.73 4.47 -8.22
CA GLU A 502 -8.84 3.52 -8.24
C GLU A 502 -10.17 4.21 -8.56
N ALA A 503 -10.47 5.36 -7.93
CA ALA A 503 -11.67 6.14 -8.21
C ALA A 503 -11.75 6.58 -9.69
N SER A 504 -10.63 7.07 -10.26
CA SER A 504 -10.56 7.45 -11.67
C SER A 504 -10.78 6.27 -12.61
N LYS A 505 -10.24 5.09 -12.26
CA LYS A 505 -10.40 3.86 -13.02
C LYS A 505 -11.86 3.40 -13.02
N VAL A 506 -12.49 3.32 -11.85
CA VAL A 506 -13.90 2.93 -11.70
C VAL A 506 -14.81 3.89 -12.46
N GLU A 507 -14.52 5.20 -12.42
CA GLU A 507 -15.28 6.19 -13.17
C GLU A 507 -15.12 6.00 -14.69
N GLN A 508 -13.92 5.66 -15.17
CA GLN A 508 -13.69 5.36 -16.58
C GLN A 508 -14.43 4.10 -17.02
N GLU A 509 -14.35 3.02 -16.25
CA GLU A 509 -15.05 1.77 -16.52
C GLU A 509 -16.58 1.97 -16.56
N ASN A 510 -17.13 2.80 -15.68
CA ASN A 510 -18.55 3.16 -15.68
C ASN A 510 -18.93 3.96 -16.93
N ARG A 511 -18.09 4.93 -17.35
CA ARG A 511 -18.31 5.68 -18.60
C ARG A 511 -18.29 4.77 -19.82
N ASP A 512 -17.32 3.86 -19.89
CA ASP A 512 -17.21 2.91 -21.00
C ASP A 512 -18.41 1.98 -21.06
N ARG A 513 -18.89 1.47 -19.91
CA ARG A 513 -20.10 0.64 -19.82
C ARG A 513 -21.35 1.39 -20.26
N ILE A 514 -21.52 2.65 -19.87
CA ILE A 514 -22.66 3.48 -20.29
C ILE A 514 -22.59 3.72 -21.80
N THR A 515 -21.42 3.99 -22.34
CA THR A 515 -21.20 4.23 -23.77
C THR A 515 -21.49 2.98 -24.59
N LEU A 516 -21.00 1.80 -24.17
CA LEU A 516 -21.30 0.52 -24.80
C LEU A 516 -22.80 0.17 -24.72
N GLY A 517 -23.44 0.43 -23.58
CA GLY A 517 -24.89 0.24 -23.42
C GLY A 517 -25.74 1.20 -24.28
N ARG A 518 -25.21 2.38 -24.60
CA ARG A 518 -25.82 3.35 -25.52
C ARG A 518 -25.68 2.88 -26.98
N LEU A 519 -24.43 2.54 -27.37
CA LEU A 519 -24.13 2.00 -28.70
C LEU A 519 -24.89 0.69 -28.98
N GLY A 520 -25.00 -0.21 -28.00
CA GLY A 520 -25.82 -1.43 -28.11
C GLY A 520 -27.28 -1.14 -28.30
N ARG A 521 -27.86 -0.12 -27.63
CA ARG A 521 -29.26 0.31 -27.85
C ARG A 521 -29.45 1.00 -29.20
N GLU A 522 -28.52 1.81 -29.64
CA GLU A 522 -28.52 2.44 -30.95
C GLU A 522 -28.36 1.40 -32.07
N ALA A 523 -27.54 0.37 -31.87
CA ALA A 523 -27.39 -0.74 -32.80
C ALA A 523 -28.67 -1.57 -32.90
N VAL A 524 -29.35 -1.89 -31.79
CA VAL A 524 -30.64 -2.60 -31.77
C VAL A 524 -31.74 -1.76 -32.41
N LEU A 525 -31.71 -0.44 -32.25
CA LEU A 525 -32.65 0.47 -32.92
C LEU A 525 -32.31 0.64 -34.42
N ALA A 526 -31.05 0.52 -34.80
CA ALA A 526 -30.59 0.61 -36.20
C ALA A 526 -30.73 -0.72 -36.96
N GLU A 527 -30.70 -1.88 -36.29
CA GLU A 527 -30.98 -3.19 -36.89
C GLU A 527 -32.45 -3.35 -37.33
N GLY A 528 -33.34 -2.47 -36.85
CA GLY A 528 -34.66 -2.29 -37.47
C GLY A 528 -34.62 -1.66 -38.88
N VAL A 529 -33.44 -1.15 -39.31
CA VAL A 529 -33.21 -0.55 -40.63
C VAL A 529 -31.80 -0.92 -41.13
N ARG A 530 -31.70 -2.03 -41.85
CA ARG A 530 -30.57 -2.49 -42.70
C ARG A 530 -29.34 -3.12 -41.99
N GLY A 531 -29.09 -4.39 -42.34
CA GLY A 531 -27.83 -5.08 -42.08
C GLY A 531 -26.64 -4.43 -42.79
N GLY A 532 -25.59 -4.14 -42.02
CA GLY A 532 -24.28 -3.67 -42.48
C GLY A 532 -23.26 -3.80 -41.37
N ALA A 533 -22.13 -4.39 -41.73
CA ALA A 533 -21.01 -4.81 -40.86
C ALA A 533 -20.61 -3.78 -39.79
N VAL A 534 -20.51 -4.25 -38.53
CA VAL A 534 -19.94 -3.49 -37.42
C VAL A 534 -18.42 -3.59 -37.54
N GLY A 535 -17.80 -2.48 -37.93
CA GLY A 535 -16.35 -2.32 -37.91
C GLY A 535 -15.84 -2.05 -36.49
N ASP A 536 -14.73 -2.66 -36.18
CA ASP A 536 -13.94 -2.58 -34.94
C ASP A 536 -13.61 -1.13 -34.58
N ALA A 537 -14.32 -0.54 -33.61
CA ALA A 537 -14.14 0.86 -33.18
C ALA A 537 -13.22 0.96 -31.97
N THR A 538 -11.97 0.53 -32.12
CA THR A 538 -10.87 1.04 -31.29
C THR A 538 -10.32 2.29 -31.97
N SER A 539 -10.65 3.48 -31.42
CA SER A 539 -10.12 4.74 -31.93
C SER A 539 -8.59 4.69 -31.95
N PRO A 540 -7.95 4.94 -33.12
CA PRO A 540 -6.49 4.98 -33.23
C PRO A 540 -5.83 6.01 -32.29
N LEU A 541 -6.56 7.07 -31.90
CA LEU A 541 -6.07 8.11 -30.98
C LEU A 541 -5.95 7.60 -29.54
N ALA A 542 -6.88 6.79 -29.06
CA ALA A 542 -6.82 6.19 -27.72
C ALA A 542 -5.70 5.12 -27.62
N ALA A 543 -5.48 4.37 -28.70
CA ALA A 543 -4.37 3.44 -28.82
C ALA A 543 -3.02 4.17 -28.88
N GLN A 544 -2.96 5.31 -29.56
CA GLN A 544 -1.76 6.12 -29.70
C GLN A 544 -1.39 6.86 -28.40
N GLN A 545 -2.36 7.35 -27.64
CA GLN A 545 -2.12 7.95 -26.32
C GLN A 545 -1.65 6.92 -25.28
N ARG A 546 -2.11 5.66 -25.36
CA ARG A 546 -1.57 4.53 -24.56
C ARG A 546 -0.16 4.12 -24.98
N ALA A 547 0.17 4.23 -26.28
CA ALA A 547 1.48 3.86 -26.81
C ALA A 547 2.59 4.87 -26.48
N PHE A 548 2.26 6.14 -26.22
CA PHE A 548 3.25 7.19 -25.93
C PHE A 548 3.49 7.46 -24.43
N GLY A 549 3.01 6.60 -23.54
CA GLY A 549 3.47 6.58 -22.13
C GLY A 549 3.14 7.83 -21.31
N LEU A 550 2.14 8.62 -21.71
CA LEU A 550 1.59 9.73 -20.94
C LEU A 550 0.42 9.30 -20.05
N GLY A 551 0.12 8.00 -19.97
CA GLY A 551 -0.71 7.39 -18.95
C GLY A 551 0.17 7.04 -17.74
N GLU A 552 -0.23 7.49 -16.57
CA GLU A 552 0.41 7.27 -15.28
C GLU A 552 1.07 5.89 -15.18
N SER A 553 2.38 5.84 -14.89
CA SER A 553 3.19 4.62 -14.76
C SER A 553 2.66 3.64 -13.69
N GLY A 554 1.65 4.04 -12.92
CA GLY A 554 0.98 3.27 -11.89
C GLY A 554 -0.05 2.23 -12.36
N GLY A 555 -0.24 2.02 -13.68
CA GLY A 555 -1.17 1.01 -14.19
C GLY A 555 -0.56 -0.39 -14.41
N THR A 556 0.75 -0.54 -14.26
CA THR A 556 1.46 -1.81 -14.53
C THR A 556 1.41 -2.72 -13.31
N THR A 557 0.36 -3.52 -13.19
CA THR A 557 0.17 -4.46 -12.07
C THR A 557 -0.64 -5.67 -12.51
N VAL A 558 -0.40 -6.82 -11.86
CA VAL A 558 -1.23 -8.02 -12.02
C VAL A 558 -2.60 -7.89 -11.36
N TYR A 559 -2.78 -6.92 -10.46
CA TYR A 559 -4.03 -6.74 -9.72
C TYR A 559 -5.01 -5.84 -10.48
N PRO A 560 -6.31 -6.23 -10.56
CA PRO A 560 -7.32 -5.40 -11.23
C PRO A 560 -7.65 -4.14 -10.41
N HIS A 561 -7.61 -4.22 -9.09
CA HIS A 561 -7.99 -3.15 -8.17
C HIS A 561 -6.95 -2.99 -7.07
N LEU A 562 -6.45 -1.77 -6.88
CA LEU A 562 -5.54 -1.40 -5.80
C LEU A 562 -5.99 -0.08 -5.18
N SER A 563 -6.39 -0.11 -3.92
CA SER A 563 -6.72 1.08 -3.15
C SER A 563 -6.26 0.95 -1.71
N LEU A 564 -5.90 2.05 -1.08
CA LEU A 564 -5.59 2.14 0.35
C LEU A 564 -6.42 3.22 1.01
N GLY A 565 -6.50 3.19 2.32
CA GLY A 565 -7.15 4.19 3.15
C GLY A 565 -6.52 4.23 4.55
N PRO A 566 -6.94 5.16 5.42
CA PRO A 566 -6.28 5.42 6.71
C PRO A 566 -6.08 4.21 7.62
N THR A 567 -6.93 3.21 7.54
CA THR A 567 -6.83 1.97 8.33
C THR A 567 -6.61 0.73 7.47
N GLN A 568 -6.53 0.91 6.14
CA GLN A 568 -6.41 -0.18 5.19
C GLN A 568 -4.97 -0.35 4.75
N ARG A 569 -4.36 -1.49 5.06
CA ARG A 569 -2.95 -1.81 4.77
C ARG A 569 -2.76 -2.78 3.60
N PHE A 570 -3.84 -3.32 3.06
CA PHE A 570 -3.85 -4.25 1.93
C PHE A 570 -4.58 -3.62 0.75
N ALA A 571 -3.87 -3.42 -0.35
CA ALA A 571 -4.37 -2.63 -1.47
C ALA A 571 -5.39 -3.40 -2.33
N SER A 572 -5.17 -4.69 -2.59
CA SER A 572 -6.14 -5.58 -3.25
C SER A 572 -6.96 -6.34 -2.21
N ARG A 573 -8.29 -6.29 -2.34
CA ARG A 573 -9.22 -6.79 -1.33
C ARG A 573 -10.18 -7.86 -1.81
N GLY A 574 -10.09 -8.30 -3.05
CA GLY A 574 -11.03 -9.25 -3.63
C GLY A 574 -10.37 -10.23 -4.57
N ALA A 575 -11.19 -11.10 -5.14
CA ALA A 575 -10.81 -12.04 -6.18
C ALA A 575 -12.02 -12.43 -7.04
N TYR A 576 -11.74 -12.99 -8.20
CA TYR A 576 -12.71 -13.71 -9.03
C TYR A 576 -12.74 -15.19 -8.64
N ILE A 577 -13.86 -15.86 -8.91
CA ILE A 577 -13.90 -17.31 -9.12
C ILE A 577 -13.81 -17.53 -10.62
N VAL A 578 -12.81 -18.29 -11.07
CA VAL A 578 -12.56 -18.53 -12.50
C VAL A 578 -12.58 -20.02 -12.83
N ARG A 579 -12.84 -20.34 -14.08
CA ARG A 579 -12.71 -21.69 -14.67
C ARG A 579 -11.77 -21.66 -15.85
N PHE A 580 -11.19 -22.82 -16.16
CA PHE A 580 -10.48 -23.04 -17.41
C PHE A 580 -11.47 -23.15 -18.55
N SER A 581 -11.22 -22.42 -19.64
CA SER A 581 -12.05 -22.53 -20.84
C SER A 581 -11.84 -23.90 -21.51
N GLN A 582 -12.90 -24.45 -22.09
CA GLN A 582 -12.79 -25.70 -22.83
C GLN A 582 -11.87 -25.49 -24.05
N GLY A 583 -10.80 -26.26 -24.13
CA GLY A 583 -9.91 -26.35 -25.29
C GLY A 583 -8.64 -25.51 -25.28
N ASN A 584 -8.51 -24.49 -24.43
CA ASN A 584 -7.25 -23.70 -24.34
C ASN A 584 -6.88 -23.43 -22.88
N ILE A 585 -5.63 -23.79 -22.53
CA ILE A 585 -5.10 -23.76 -21.16
C ILE A 585 -4.95 -22.31 -20.65
N ASP A 586 -4.78 -21.37 -21.57
CA ASP A 586 -4.41 -19.98 -21.26
C ASP A 586 -5.61 -19.05 -21.08
N THR A 587 -6.82 -19.54 -21.28
CA THR A 587 -8.05 -18.77 -21.14
C THR A 587 -8.78 -19.16 -19.87
N LEU A 588 -8.73 -18.26 -18.87
CA LEU A 588 -9.55 -18.32 -17.68
C LEU A 588 -10.80 -17.46 -17.90
N THR A 589 -11.98 -18.01 -17.59
CA THR A 589 -13.26 -17.28 -17.64
C THR A 589 -13.78 -17.05 -16.24
N ALA A 590 -14.19 -15.83 -15.95
CA ALA A 590 -14.83 -15.50 -14.68
C ALA A 590 -16.18 -16.21 -14.54
N GLN A 591 -16.41 -16.80 -13.39
CA GLN A 591 -17.68 -17.41 -12.97
C GLN A 591 -18.41 -16.51 -11.97
N SER A 592 -17.74 -15.49 -11.45
CA SER A 592 -18.28 -14.50 -10.55
C SER A 592 -17.84 -13.10 -10.97
N ASP A 593 -18.54 -12.09 -10.51
CA ASP A 593 -18.00 -10.72 -10.42
C ASP A 593 -16.82 -10.68 -9.44
N TRP A 594 -16.18 -9.51 -9.34
CA TRP A 594 -15.14 -9.27 -8.34
C TRP A 594 -15.75 -9.30 -6.94
N ILE A 595 -15.37 -10.29 -6.13
CA ILE A 595 -15.88 -10.50 -4.77
C ILE A 595 -14.94 -9.86 -3.77
N VAL A 596 -15.46 -8.96 -2.94
CA VAL A 596 -14.78 -8.38 -1.78
C VAL A 596 -15.42 -8.97 -0.53
N PRO A 597 -14.72 -9.82 0.27
CA PRO A 597 -15.30 -10.55 1.40
C PRO A 597 -15.48 -9.68 2.64
#